data_6107af9da475d1f59c5339477ab6fc43
#
_entry.id   6107af9da475d1f59c5339477ab6fc43
#
_cell.length_a   1.000
_cell.length_b   1.000
_cell.length_c   1.000
_cell.angle_alpha   90.00
_cell.angle_beta   90.00
_cell.angle_gamma   90.00
#
_symmetry.space_group_name_H-M   'P 1'
#
loop_
_entity.id
_entity.type
_entity.pdbx_description
1 polymer ?
#
loop_
_entity_poly.entity_id
_entity_poly.type
_entity_poly.pdbx_seq_one_letter_code
_entity_poly.pdbx_strand_id
1 'polypeptide(L)'
;MVPSGMSNSVSVRGVSIGTGRPKICVPVMGSGEAKVLADLNAALECRPDVLEWRIDWLEDISPAAVCALLEKVRAAAGNIPLLVTFRTSHEGGQRAISAVDYATLLSAVLRTGMADLIDMELAMAARCPADLSGLVMEMRALAYECGVPVIYSYHNFEETPPQDELVEKMKQMFLRGCD
;
A
#
# COMPACT_ATOMS: atom_id res chain seq x y z
N MET A 1 16.57 -17.54 -13.34
CA MET A 1 16.05 -18.70 -12.62
C MET A 1 15.66 -18.23 -11.23
N VAL A 2 14.39 -18.26 -10.89
CA VAL A 2 13.92 -18.02 -9.50
C VAL A 2 14.36 -19.25 -8.68
N PRO A 3 14.99 -19.06 -7.51
CA PRO A 3 15.39 -20.22 -6.67
C PRO A 3 14.13 -21.01 -6.31
N SER A 4 14.12 -22.29 -6.63
CA SER A 4 13.08 -23.24 -6.23
C SER A 4 13.15 -23.40 -4.71
N GLY A 5 12.19 -22.82 -3.99
CA GLY A 5 12.05 -23.03 -2.54
C GLY A 5 11.55 -21.85 -1.72
N MET A 6 11.38 -20.67 -2.28
CA MET A 6 10.71 -19.58 -1.58
C MET A 6 9.20 -19.67 -1.86
N SER A 7 8.42 -19.93 -0.81
CA SER A 7 6.98 -19.73 -0.88
C SER A 7 6.73 -18.24 -1.08
N ASN A 8 6.32 -17.84 -2.30
CA ASN A 8 5.93 -16.46 -2.62
C ASN A 8 4.53 -16.14 -2.08
N SER A 9 4.18 -16.66 -0.92
CA SER A 9 2.88 -16.43 -0.30
C SER A 9 3.01 -15.68 1.00
N VAL A 10 2.21 -14.65 1.13
CA VAL A 10 2.08 -13.84 2.34
C VAL A 10 0.79 -14.23 3.07
N SER A 11 0.87 -14.50 4.36
CA SER A 11 -0.30 -14.80 5.19
C SER A 11 -0.60 -13.64 6.13
N VAL A 12 -1.76 -13.03 5.97
CA VAL A 12 -2.20 -11.87 6.74
C VAL A 12 -3.61 -12.14 7.27
N ARG A 13 -3.81 -12.09 8.58
CA ARG A 13 -5.10 -12.37 9.25
C ARG A 13 -5.80 -13.64 8.74
N GLY A 14 -5.03 -14.68 8.46
CA GLY A 14 -5.56 -15.96 7.95
C GLY A 14 -5.88 -15.97 6.45
N VAL A 15 -5.63 -14.88 5.73
CA VAL A 15 -5.75 -14.81 4.28
C VAL A 15 -4.37 -15.04 3.66
N SER A 16 -4.25 -16.10 2.83
CA SER A 16 -3.01 -16.40 2.09
C SER A 16 -3.05 -15.74 0.72
N ILE A 17 -2.16 -14.77 0.49
CA ILE A 17 -1.97 -14.05 -0.78
C ILE A 17 -0.85 -14.74 -1.55
N GLY A 18 -0.99 -14.90 -2.86
CA GLY A 18 -0.01 -15.58 -3.72
C GLY A 18 -0.25 -17.08 -3.90
N THR A 19 -1.24 -17.67 -3.22
CA THR A 19 -1.62 -19.08 -3.37
C THR A 19 -3.13 -19.27 -3.46
N GLY A 20 -3.55 -20.39 -4.06
CA GLY A 20 -4.97 -20.73 -4.23
C GLY A 20 -5.67 -19.82 -5.24
N ARG A 21 -6.94 -19.50 -4.97
CA ARG A 21 -7.69 -18.58 -5.82
C ARG A 21 -7.18 -17.13 -5.67
N PRO A 22 -7.26 -16.31 -6.73
CA PRO A 22 -7.02 -14.86 -6.61
C PRO A 22 -7.88 -14.24 -5.51
N LYS A 23 -7.30 -13.30 -4.76
CA LYS A 23 -8.01 -12.59 -3.68
C LYS A 23 -8.73 -11.38 -4.24
N ILE A 24 -9.91 -11.12 -3.69
CA ILE A 24 -10.71 -9.94 -4.04
C ILE A 24 -10.30 -8.82 -3.09
N CYS A 25 -9.70 -7.76 -3.65
CA CYS A 25 -9.37 -6.54 -2.94
C CYS A 25 -10.38 -5.45 -3.33
N VAL A 26 -11.02 -4.83 -2.34
CA VAL A 26 -12.02 -3.77 -2.58
C VAL A 26 -11.51 -2.44 -2.02
N PRO A 27 -11.42 -1.38 -2.86
CA PRO A 27 -10.95 -0.08 -2.42
C PRO A 27 -12.03 0.71 -1.69
N VAL A 28 -11.58 1.47 -0.67
CA VAL A 28 -12.34 2.46 0.09
C VAL A 28 -11.73 3.83 -0.16
N MET A 29 -12.50 4.78 -0.73
CA MET A 29 -12.01 6.04 -1.31
C MET A 29 -12.74 7.28 -0.78
N GLY A 30 -13.18 7.28 0.46
CA GLY A 30 -13.85 8.44 1.07
C GLY A 30 -12.91 9.63 1.31
N SER A 31 -13.44 10.86 1.21
CA SER A 31 -12.67 12.09 1.41
C SER A 31 -12.56 12.54 2.88
N GLY A 32 -13.41 12.01 3.74
CA GLY A 32 -13.42 12.29 5.18
C GLY A 32 -14.07 11.14 5.95
N GLU A 33 -14.04 11.20 7.28
CA GLU A 33 -14.45 10.11 8.17
C GLU A 33 -15.80 9.49 7.81
N ALA A 34 -16.85 10.29 7.72
CA ALA A 34 -18.19 9.77 7.46
C ALA A 34 -18.28 9.02 6.12
N LYS A 35 -17.63 9.56 5.07
CA LYS A 35 -17.62 8.94 3.74
C LYS A 35 -16.73 7.67 3.72
N VAL A 36 -15.58 7.70 4.39
CA VAL A 36 -14.71 6.52 4.53
C VAL A 36 -15.44 5.38 5.20
N LEU A 37 -16.13 5.64 6.31
CA LEU A 37 -16.86 4.59 7.04
C LEU A 37 -18.09 4.10 6.27
N ALA A 38 -18.77 4.97 5.51
CA ALA A 38 -19.87 4.57 4.64
C ALA A 38 -19.38 3.67 3.48
N ASP A 39 -18.28 4.06 2.80
CA ASP A 39 -17.69 3.27 1.72
C ASP A 39 -17.13 1.93 2.25
N LEU A 40 -16.55 1.93 3.45
CA LEU A 40 -16.08 0.72 4.09
C LEU A 40 -17.25 -0.25 4.35
N ASN A 41 -18.36 0.23 4.89
CA ASN A 41 -19.54 -0.61 5.13
C ASN A 41 -20.07 -1.20 3.81
N ALA A 42 -20.15 -0.41 2.75
CA ALA A 42 -20.53 -0.90 1.43
C ALA A 42 -19.54 -1.94 0.87
N ALA A 43 -18.24 -1.74 1.06
CA ALA A 43 -17.20 -2.69 0.67
C ALA A 43 -17.34 -4.02 1.42
N LEU A 44 -17.69 -4.00 2.70
CA LEU A 44 -17.90 -5.20 3.52
C LEU A 44 -19.05 -6.07 3.01
N GLU A 45 -20.10 -5.49 2.43
CA GLU A 45 -21.20 -6.23 1.81
C GLU A 45 -20.74 -7.12 0.64
N CYS A 46 -19.64 -6.71 -0.04
CA CYS A 46 -19.02 -7.50 -1.11
C CYS A 46 -18.22 -8.71 -0.60
N ARG A 47 -18.05 -8.87 0.70
CA ARG A 47 -17.24 -9.92 1.34
C ARG A 47 -15.83 -10.01 0.75
N PRO A 48 -15.03 -8.92 0.80
CA PRO A 48 -13.69 -8.90 0.24
C PRO A 48 -12.74 -9.82 1.01
N ASP A 49 -11.70 -10.27 0.34
CA ASP A 49 -10.57 -10.94 1.01
C ASP A 49 -9.61 -9.90 1.64
N VAL A 50 -9.51 -8.71 1.03
CA VAL A 50 -8.66 -7.60 1.46
C VAL A 50 -9.43 -6.28 1.26
N LEU A 51 -9.31 -5.35 2.17
CA LEU A 51 -9.74 -3.96 2.00
C LEU A 51 -8.54 -3.10 1.67
N GLU A 52 -8.64 -2.25 0.64
CA GLU A 52 -7.63 -1.24 0.33
C GLU A 52 -8.12 0.14 0.75
N TRP A 53 -7.51 0.74 1.77
CA TRP A 53 -7.85 2.11 2.14
C TRP A 53 -6.97 3.11 1.39
N ARG A 54 -7.58 3.87 0.50
CA ARG A 54 -6.96 4.89 -0.36
C ARG A 54 -6.91 6.22 0.36
N ILE A 55 -5.82 6.47 1.08
CA ILE A 55 -5.65 7.68 1.90
C ILE A 55 -5.35 8.93 1.08
N ASP A 56 -5.00 8.80 -0.19
CA ASP A 56 -4.84 9.93 -1.12
C ASP A 56 -6.16 10.68 -1.43
N TRP A 57 -7.32 10.07 -1.15
CA TRP A 57 -8.63 10.69 -1.27
C TRP A 57 -9.00 11.61 -0.10
N LEU A 58 -8.35 11.49 1.03
CA LEU A 58 -8.66 12.28 2.22
C LEU A 58 -8.39 13.77 2.00
N GLU A 59 -9.25 14.63 2.54
CA GLU A 59 -9.04 16.08 2.55
C GLU A 59 -7.84 16.47 3.42
N ASP A 60 -7.73 15.88 4.61
CA ASP A 60 -6.58 16.03 5.51
C ASP A 60 -5.73 14.75 5.51
N ILE A 61 -4.53 14.87 4.96
CA ILE A 61 -3.51 13.80 4.93
C ILE A 61 -2.40 14.00 5.97
N SER A 62 -2.60 14.87 6.95
CA SER A 62 -1.63 14.95 8.04
C SER A 62 -1.50 13.59 8.74
N PRO A 63 -0.29 13.18 9.13
CA PRO A 63 -0.08 11.89 9.80
C PRO A 63 -0.99 11.69 11.01
N ALA A 64 -1.25 12.76 11.77
CA ALA A 64 -2.12 12.70 12.95
C ALA A 64 -3.58 12.40 12.58
N ALA A 65 -4.13 13.08 11.55
CA ALA A 65 -5.50 12.87 11.09
C ALA A 65 -5.66 11.47 10.48
N VAL A 66 -4.71 11.04 9.66
CA VAL A 66 -4.73 9.70 9.04
C VAL A 66 -4.65 8.61 10.10
N CYS A 67 -3.75 8.71 11.08
CA CYS A 67 -3.65 7.71 12.15
C CYS A 67 -4.91 7.66 13.02
N ALA A 68 -5.51 8.81 13.36
CA ALA A 68 -6.76 8.86 14.13
C ALA A 68 -7.94 8.21 13.38
N LEU A 69 -8.02 8.41 12.06
CA LEU A 69 -9.05 7.77 11.25
C LEU A 69 -8.76 6.28 11.02
N LEU A 70 -7.48 5.88 10.93
CA LEU A 70 -7.08 4.49 10.79
C LEU A 70 -7.58 3.62 11.95
N GLU A 71 -7.61 4.14 13.17
CA GLU A 71 -8.18 3.44 14.34
C GLU A 71 -9.64 3.05 14.09
N LYS A 72 -10.43 3.97 13.55
CA LYS A 72 -11.85 3.75 13.25
C LYS A 72 -12.04 2.80 12.07
N VAL A 73 -11.23 2.97 11.01
CA VAL A 73 -11.22 2.08 9.84
C VAL A 73 -10.86 0.65 10.27
N ARG A 74 -9.82 0.49 11.10
CA ARG A 74 -9.41 -0.83 11.59
C ARG A 74 -10.51 -1.48 12.45
N ALA A 75 -11.13 -0.71 13.33
CA ALA A 75 -12.22 -1.22 14.18
C ALA A 75 -13.41 -1.71 13.31
N ALA A 76 -13.79 -0.93 12.30
CA ALA A 76 -14.89 -1.27 11.41
C ALA A 76 -14.58 -2.44 10.47
N ALA A 77 -13.33 -2.53 9.96
CA ALA A 77 -12.90 -3.63 9.09
C ALA A 77 -12.78 -4.98 9.82
N GLY A 78 -12.78 -4.99 11.16
CA GLY A 78 -12.75 -6.21 11.96
C GLY A 78 -11.52 -7.07 11.67
N ASN A 79 -11.69 -8.31 11.20
CA ASN A 79 -10.59 -9.24 10.93
C ASN A 79 -10.19 -9.30 9.43
N ILE A 80 -10.74 -8.44 8.57
CA ILE A 80 -10.35 -8.40 7.17
C ILE A 80 -9.00 -7.69 7.06
N PRO A 81 -8.02 -8.25 6.30
CA PRO A 81 -6.76 -7.60 6.02
C PRO A 81 -6.95 -6.19 5.45
N LEU A 82 -6.21 -5.21 6.00
CA LEU A 82 -6.25 -3.81 5.61
C LEU A 82 -4.94 -3.41 4.94
N LEU A 83 -5.01 -3.17 3.63
CA LEU A 83 -3.97 -2.55 2.84
C LEU A 83 -4.14 -1.03 2.90
N VAL A 84 -3.09 -0.30 3.30
CA VAL A 84 -3.09 1.17 3.25
C VAL A 84 -2.27 1.61 2.05
N THR A 85 -2.92 2.42 1.19
CA THR A 85 -2.36 2.90 -0.08
C THR A 85 -2.44 4.41 -0.16
N PHE A 86 -1.31 5.08 -0.41
CA PHE A 86 -1.28 6.43 -0.93
C PHE A 86 -0.90 6.38 -2.41
N ARG A 87 -1.88 6.52 -3.31
CA ARG A 87 -1.63 6.60 -4.75
C ARG A 87 -1.35 8.04 -5.14
N THR A 88 -0.16 8.28 -5.71
CA THR A 88 0.20 9.63 -6.18
C THR A 88 -0.52 9.98 -7.48
N SER A 89 -0.69 11.27 -7.75
CA SER A 89 -1.27 11.75 -9.01
C SER A 89 -0.46 11.33 -10.25
N HIS A 90 0.79 10.97 -10.08
CA HIS A 90 1.63 10.46 -11.15
C HIS A 90 1.27 9.03 -11.58
N GLU A 91 0.64 8.28 -10.71
CA GLU A 91 0.16 6.92 -10.95
C GLU A 91 -1.37 6.83 -10.86
N GLY A 92 -2.07 7.92 -11.19
CA GLY A 92 -3.54 7.96 -11.28
C GLY A 92 -4.27 8.20 -9.95
N GLY A 93 -3.57 8.63 -8.91
CA GLY A 93 -4.16 9.02 -7.63
C GLY A 93 -4.66 10.46 -7.60
N GLN A 94 -5.18 10.88 -6.45
CA GLN A 94 -5.87 12.16 -6.31
C GLN A 94 -4.93 13.35 -6.14
N ARG A 95 -3.71 13.15 -5.62
CA ARG A 95 -2.82 14.27 -5.31
C ARG A 95 -1.34 13.92 -5.41
N ALA A 96 -0.55 14.96 -5.65
CA ALA A 96 0.90 14.89 -5.53
C ALA A 96 1.32 14.94 -4.04
N ILE A 97 2.46 14.35 -3.74
CA ILE A 97 3.09 14.39 -2.43
C ILE A 97 4.62 14.39 -2.63
N SER A 98 5.35 15.05 -1.74
CA SER A 98 6.81 14.95 -1.74
C SER A 98 7.26 13.58 -1.23
N ALA A 99 8.47 13.14 -1.62
CA ALA A 99 9.01 11.86 -1.13
C ALA A 99 9.17 11.85 0.41
N VAL A 100 9.50 13.00 1.00
CA VAL A 100 9.63 13.15 2.47
C VAL A 100 8.27 13.01 3.15
N ASP A 101 7.26 13.73 2.65
CA ASP A 101 5.91 13.67 3.24
C ASP A 101 5.29 12.28 3.05
N TYR A 102 5.50 11.65 1.89
CA TYR A 102 5.08 10.27 1.62
C TYR A 102 5.70 9.29 2.64
N ALA A 103 7.03 9.34 2.81
CA ALA A 103 7.72 8.49 3.76
C ALA A 103 7.29 8.77 5.21
N THR A 104 7.11 10.04 5.57
CA THR A 104 6.64 10.45 6.90
C THR A 104 5.25 9.91 7.19
N LEU A 105 4.33 10.06 6.24
CA LEU A 105 2.95 9.60 6.37
C LEU A 105 2.89 8.07 6.52
N LEU A 106 3.51 7.33 5.61
CA LEU A 106 3.48 5.87 5.65
C LEU A 106 4.23 5.30 6.87
N SER A 107 5.31 5.96 7.30
CA SER A 107 5.99 5.59 8.54
C SER A 107 5.12 5.80 9.78
N ALA A 108 4.30 6.85 9.81
CA ALA A 108 3.33 7.06 10.88
C ALA A 108 2.27 5.95 10.88
N VAL A 109 1.73 5.59 9.72
CA VAL A 109 0.79 4.48 9.55
C VAL A 109 1.39 3.16 10.06
N LEU A 110 2.61 2.82 9.63
CA LEU A 110 3.31 1.60 10.06
C LEU A 110 3.45 1.50 11.58
N ARG A 111 3.84 2.61 12.23
CA ARG A 111 4.02 2.66 13.70
C ARG A 111 2.73 2.48 14.49
N THR A 112 1.56 2.63 13.89
CA THR A 112 0.28 2.33 14.57
C THR A 112 0.06 0.84 14.82
N GLY A 113 0.68 -0.03 14.01
CA GLY A 113 0.43 -1.48 14.03
C GLY A 113 -0.99 -1.87 13.53
N MET A 114 -1.71 -0.96 12.88
CA MET A 114 -3.11 -1.17 12.46
C MET A 114 -3.27 -1.49 10.98
N ALA A 115 -2.26 -1.18 10.16
CA ALA A 115 -2.19 -1.63 8.77
C ALA A 115 -1.62 -3.04 8.71
N ASP A 116 -2.23 -3.89 7.93
CA ASP A 116 -1.79 -5.28 7.73
C ASP A 116 -0.90 -5.43 6.50
N LEU A 117 -1.02 -4.52 5.55
CA LEU A 117 -0.26 -4.42 4.31
C LEU A 117 -0.06 -2.94 3.98
N ILE A 118 1.03 -2.62 3.31
CA ILE A 118 1.28 -1.26 2.81
C ILE A 118 1.65 -1.29 1.33
N ASP A 119 1.12 -0.33 0.55
CA ASP A 119 1.52 -0.10 -0.83
C ASP A 119 2.67 0.91 -0.90
N MET A 120 3.68 0.61 -1.70
CA MET A 120 4.80 1.48 -1.99
C MET A 120 4.98 1.60 -3.51
N GLU A 121 4.76 2.80 -4.05
CA GLU A 121 4.98 3.04 -5.48
C GLU A 121 6.45 2.91 -5.85
N LEU A 122 6.75 2.09 -6.86
CA LEU A 122 8.10 1.93 -7.38
C LEU A 122 8.71 3.26 -7.85
N ALA A 123 7.89 4.12 -8.45
CA ALA A 123 8.29 5.42 -8.95
C ALA A 123 8.72 6.41 -7.84
N MET A 124 8.19 6.27 -6.62
CA MET A 124 8.60 7.14 -5.51
C MET A 124 10.07 6.98 -5.16
N ALA A 125 10.60 5.76 -5.25
CA ALA A 125 12.03 5.52 -5.05
C ALA A 125 12.91 6.18 -6.12
N ALA A 126 12.43 6.23 -7.37
CA ALA A 126 13.15 6.86 -8.48
C ALA A 126 13.06 8.40 -8.46
N ARG A 127 12.02 8.94 -7.84
CA ARG A 127 11.77 10.40 -7.71
C ARG A 127 12.36 11.00 -6.45
N CYS A 128 12.82 10.15 -5.53
CA CYS A 128 13.49 10.63 -4.33
C CYS A 128 14.82 11.29 -4.74
N PRO A 129 15.09 12.54 -4.31
CA PRO A 129 16.39 13.16 -4.51
C PRO A 129 17.51 12.25 -4.01
N ALA A 130 18.69 12.33 -4.65
CA ALA A 130 19.80 11.42 -4.36
C ALA A 130 20.26 11.44 -2.89
N ASP A 131 20.17 12.61 -2.25
CA ASP A 131 20.44 12.84 -0.83
C ASP A 131 19.37 12.26 0.12
N LEU A 132 18.17 11.96 -0.42
CA LEU A 132 17.04 11.37 0.32
C LEU A 132 16.74 9.93 -0.11
N SER A 133 17.58 9.34 -0.96
CA SER A 133 17.39 7.97 -1.47
C SER A 133 17.31 6.91 -0.35
N GLY A 134 17.87 7.20 0.82
CA GLY A 134 17.75 6.37 2.03
C GLY A 134 16.32 6.27 2.58
N LEU A 135 15.46 7.27 2.37
CA LEU A 135 14.10 7.30 2.95
C LEU A 135 13.25 6.09 2.56
N VAL A 136 13.33 5.66 1.30
CA VAL A 136 12.58 4.49 0.83
C VAL A 136 13.10 3.21 1.46
N MET A 137 14.42 3.11 1.64
CA MET A 137 15.05 1.98 2.32
C MET A 137 14.68 1.95 3.81
N GLU A 138 14.68 3.11 4.46
CA GLU A 138 14.27 3.25 5.87
C GLU A 138 12.80 2.88 6.06
N MET A 139 11.91 3.30 5.16
CA MET A 139 10.51 2.95 5.20
C MET A 139 10.28 1.44 4.99
N ARG A 140 11.05 0.79 4.07
CA ARG A 140 11.02 -0.67 3.89
C ARG A 140 11.54 -1.40 5.14
N ALA A 141 12.63 -0.91 5.73
CA ALA A 141 13.18 -1.47 6.97
C ALA A 141 12.16 -1.37 8.11
N LEU A 142 11.50 -0.22 8.24
CA LEU A 142 10.45 -0.01 9.24
C LEU A 142 9.26 -0.96 9.02
N ALA A 143 8.82 -1.16 7.77
CA ALA A 143 7.75 -2.11 7.46
C ALA A 143 8.13 -3.53 7.91
N TYR A 144 9.37 -3.95 7.64
CA TYR A 144 9.90 -5.23 8.10
C TYR A 144 9.95 -5.33 9.63
N GLU A 145 10.43 -4.28 10.33
CA GLU A 145 10.45 -4.23 11.79
C GLU A 145 9.05 -4.29 12.41
N CYS A 146 8.07 -3.68 11.75
CA CYS A 146 6.66 -3.74 12.16
C CYS A 146 5.97 -5.06 11.77
N GLY A 147 6.62 -5.93 11.01
CA GLY A 147 6.01 -7.17 10.49
C GLY A 147 4.90 -6.92 9.46
N VAL A 148 4.94 -5.79 8.75
CA VAL A 148 3.95 -5.40 7.74
C VAL A 148 4.50 -5.69 6.35
N PRO A 149 3.93 -6.65 5.60
CA PRO A 149 4.31 -6.92 4.22
C PRO A 149 4.11 -5.73 3.29
N VAL A 150 5.00 -5.60 2.30
CA VAL A 150 4.99 -4.51 1.33
C VAL A 150 4.58 -4.99 -0.05
N ILE A 151 3.58 -4.32 -0.63
CA ILE A 151 3.22 -4.44 -2.04
C ILE A 151 3.93 -3.31 -2.79
N TYR A 152 4.80 -3.63 -3.75
CA TYR A 152 5.29 -2.63 -4.69
C TYR A 152 4.35 -2.54 -5.88
N SER A 153 4.00 -1.31 -6.23
CA SER A 153 3.07 -1.02 -7.32
C SER A 153 3.70 -0.16 -8.41
N TYR A 154 3.18 -0.29 -9.61
CA TYR A 154 3.46 0.55 -10.77
C TYR A 154 2.22 0.63 -11.64
N HIS A 155 1.82 1.84 -12.02
CA HIS A 155 0.65 2.10 -12.87
C HIS A 155 1.04 3.02 -14.02
N ASN A 156 0.60 2.63 -15.22
CA ASN A 156 0.64 3.47 -16.42
C ASN A 156 -0.73 3.38 -17.08
N PHE A 157 -1.41 4.52 -17.20
CA PHE A 157 -2.75 4.62 -17.77
C PHE A 157 -2.76 5.10 -19.22
N GLU A 158 -1.58 5.43 -19.77
CA GLU A 158 -1.45 5.92 -21.14
C GLU A 158 -1.19 4.77 -22.12
N GLU A 159 -0.30 3.86 -21.75
CA GLU A 159 0.08 2.73 -22.60
C GLU A 159 0.58 1.53 -21.81
N THR A 160 0.63 0.36 -22.42
CA THR A 160 1.35 -0.78 -21.87
C THR A 160 2.81 -0.69 -22.30
N PRO A 161 3.77 -0.51 -21.37
CA PRO A 161 5.20 -0.45 -21.71
C PRO A 161 5.68 -1.72 -22.41
N PRO A 162 6.80 -1.65 -23.16
CA PRO A 162 7.45 -2.82 -23.74
C PRO A 162 7.77 -3.89 -22.69
N GLN A 163 7.77 -5.16 -23.13
CA GLN A 163 7.96 -6.31 -22.23
C GLN A 163 9.26 -6.24 -21.42
N ASP A 164 10.35 -5.81 -22.03
CA ASP A 164 11.66 -5.67 -21.37
C ASP A 164 11.63 -4.61 -20.26
N GLU A 165 10.91 -3.50 -20.47
CA GLU A 165 10.70 -2.48 -19.43
C GLU A 165 9.87 -3.03 -18.27
N LEU A 166 8.77 -3.76 -18.54
CA LEU A 166 7.96 -4.39 -17.49
C LEU A 166 8.77 -5.40 -16.70
N VAL A 167 9.58 -6.23 -17.37
CA VAL A 167 10.46 -7.20 -16.71
C VAL A 167 11.49 -6.49 -15.82
N GLU A 168 12.04 -5.37 -16.28
CA GLU A 168 12.99 -4.60 -15.47
C GLU A 168 12.34 -3.98 -14.22
N LYS A 169 11.12 -3.44 -14.34
CA LYS A 169 10.35 -2.95 -13.18
C LYS A 169 10.08 -4.08 -12.17
N MET A 170 9.67 -5.26 -12.65
CA MET A 170 9.46 -6.42 -11.78
C MET A 170 10.75 -6.85 -11.06
N LYS A 171 11.90 -6.84 -11.74
CA LYS A 171 13.20 -7.09 -11.10
C LYS A 171 13.53 -6.07 -10.03
N GLN A 172 13.26 -4.80 -10.29
CA GLN A 172 13.47 -3.73 -9.31
C GLN A 172 12.60 -3.90 -8.06
N MET A 173 11.33 -4.28 -8.22
CA MET A 173 10.44 -4.61 -7.09
C MET A 173 10.98 -5.78 -6.29
N PHE A 174 11.40 -6.85 -6.96
CA PHE A 174 11.99 -8.03 -6.33
C PHE A 174 13.28 -7.70 -5.55
N LEU A 175 14.19 -6.92 -6.16
CA LEU A 175 15.45 -6.52 -5.51
C LEU A 175 15.24 -5.59 -4.30
N ARG A 176 14.11 -4.89 -4.24
CA ARG A 176 13.71 -4.07 -3.08
C ARG A 176 13.05 -4.90 -1.98
N GLY A 177 12.85 -6.19 -2.21
CA GLY A 177 12.26 -7.12 -1.25
C GLY A 177 10.74 -6.96 -1.17
N CYS A 178 10.03 -7.11 -2.31
CA CYS A 178 8.58 -7.31 -2.26
C CYS A 178 8.26 -8.64 -1.56
N ASP A 179 7.21 -8.64 -0.78
CA ASP A 179 6.70 -9.81 -0.06
C ASP A 179 5.67 -10.57 -0.89
#